data_97f41f65a6bc89d1ae9f8be8fab00d66
#
_entry.id   97f41f65a6bc89d1ae9f8be8fab00d66
#
_cell.length_a   1.000
_cell.length_b   1.000
_cell.length_c   1.000
_cell.angle_alpha   90.00
_cell.angle_beta   90.00
_cell.angle_gamma   90.00
#
_symmetry.space_group_name_H-M   'P 1'
#
loop_
_entity.id
_entity.type
_entity.pdbx_description
1 polymer ?
#
loop_
_entity_poly.entity_id
_entity_poly.type
_entity_poly.pdbx_seq_one_letter_code
_entity_poly.pdbx_strand_id
1 'polypeptide(L)'
;MSCKSGIYVVNTTTGTSIGIGGTYVPSTIIRRYGKYCQLGGDGASIGNAWGGAGYYDVNASVAVVATAIGNVTATLYKDGAPVQGATAIATATAIGDIVTLPISALVRLNCDCDTANLTIVIGGQAVTAQNLAFVVEKI
;
A
#
# COMPACT_ATOMS: atom_id res chain seq x y z
N MET A 1 22.09 16.63 9.99
CA MET A 1 21.42 15.41 10.52
C MET A 1 20.20 15.10 9.67
N SER A 2 20.08 13.89 9.20
CA SER A 2 18.91 13.49 8.44
C SER A 2 17.82 12.98 9.38
N CYS A 3 16.61 13.47 9.21
CA CYS A 3 15.43 12.99 9.93
C CYS A 3 14.81 11.84 9.14
N LYS A 4 15.34 10.65 9.31
CA LYS A 4 14.81 9.47 8.66
C LYS A 4 13.56 8.99 9.37
N SER A 5 12.62 8.52 8.58
CA SER A 5 11.38 7.98 9.10
C SER A 5 10.91 6.87 8.17
N GLY A 6 10.36 5.83 8.73
CA GLY A 6 9.85 4.73 7.94
C GLY A 6 8.92 3.85 8.73
N ILE A 7 8.15 3.06 8.01
CA ILE A 7 7.25 2.08 8.59
C ILE A 7 7.20 0.83 7.71
N TYR A 8 7.18 -0.32 8.36
CA TYR A 8 6.96 -1.60 7.72
C TYR A 8 5.72 -2.22 8.36
N VAL A 9 4.65 -2.32 7.59
CA VAL A 9 3.39 -2.88 8.04
C VAL A 9 3.01 -4.07 7.16
N VAL A 10 2.32 -5.01 7.74
CA VAL A 10 1.93 -6.23 7.06
C VAL A 10 0.49 -6.60 7.38
N ASN A 11 -0.09 -7.42 6.52
CA ASN A 11 -1.29 -8.17 6.84
C ASN A 11 -1.11 -9.59 6.31
N THR A 12 -0.91 -10.53 7.21
CA THR A 12 -0.68 -11.94 6.88
C THR A 12 -1.94 -12.79 7.07
N THR A 13 -3.05 -12.18 7.44
CA THR A 13 -4.32 -12.87 7.57
C THR A 13 -4.82 -13.33 6.21
N THR A 14 -5.15 -14.60 6.10
CA THR A 14 -5.64 -15.20 4.85
C THR A 14 -7.14 -15.38 4.88
N GLY A 15 -7.75 -15.45 3.69
CA GLY A 15 -9.17 -15.79 3.55
C GLY A 15 -10.13 -14.63 3.58
N THR A 16 -9.66 -13.40 3.79
CA THR A 16 -10.52 -12.21 3.76
C THR A 16 -10.83 -11.83 2.32
N SER A 17 -12.10 -11.63 1.99
CA SER A 17 -12.52 -11.17 0.67
C SER A 17 -12.26 -9.68 0.51
N ILE A 18 -11.71 -9.29 -0.65
CA ILE A 18 -11.53 -7.90 -1.03
C ILE A 18 -12.25 -7.70 -2.36
N GLY A 19 -13.28 -6.85 -2.38
CA GLY A 19 -14.03 -6.55 -3.59
C GLY A 19 -13.28 -5.62 -4.54
N ILE A 20 -13.81 -5.47 -5.75
CA ILE A 20 -13.30 -4.49 -6.72
C ILE A 20 -13.41 -3.09 -6.10
N GLY A 21 -12.32 -2.34 -6.13
CA GLY A 21 -12.25 -1.03 -5.48
C GLY A 21 -12.04 -1.09 -3.98
N GLY A 22 -11.93 -2.28 -3.40
CA GLY A 22 -11.67 -2.46 -1.98
C GLY A 22 -10.21 -2.21 -1.63
N THR A 23 -9.98 -1.81 -0.39
CA THR A 23 -8.63 -1.53 0.13
C THR A 23 -8.08 -2.76 0.84
N TYR A 24 -6.82 -3.11 0.53
CA TYR A 24 -6.10 -4.13 1.27
C TYR A 24 -5.46 -3.46 2.49
N VAL A 25 -6.03 -3.68 3.65
CA VAL A 25 -5.67 -2.94 4.87
C VAL A 25 -4.53 -3.64 5.60
N PRO A 26 -3.40 -2.95 5.86
CA PRO A 26 -2.36 -3.50 6.75
C PRO A 26 -2.86 -3.52 8.19
N SER A 27 -2.45 -4.52 8.95
CA SER A 27 -2.97 -4.73 10.29
C SER A 27 -1.91 -4.74 11.38
N THR A 28 -0.65 -4.97 11.05
CA THR A 28 0.42 -5.17 12.03
C THR A 28 1.65 -4.36 11.65
N ILE A 29 2.17 -3.60 12.62
CA ILE A 29 3.44 -2.89 12.46
C ILE A 29 4.57 -3.85 12.81
N ILE A 30 5.46 -4.14 11.86
CA ILE A 30 6.66 -4.93 12.09
C ILE A 30 7.78 -4.02 12.62
N ARG A 31 7.93 -2.85 12.01
CA ARG A 31 8.94 -1.88 12.40
C ARG A 31 8.49 -0.48 12.07
N ARG A 32 8.78 0.43 12.97
CA ARG A 32 8.54 1.86 12.77
C ARG A 32 9.68 2.64 13.40
N TYR A 33 10.16 3.64 12.68
CA TYR A 33 11.18 4.57 13.20
C TYR A 33 10.90 5.98 12.69
N GLY A 34 11.33 6.96 13.46
CA GLY A 34 11.02 8.35 13.16
C GLY A 34 9.57 8.70 13.46
N LYS A 35 9.14 9.88 13.05
CA LYS A 35 7.83 10.43 13.42
C LYS A 35 6.92 10.77 12.24
N TYR A 36 7.38 10.56 11.00
CA TYR A 36 6.62 10.98 9.82
C TYR A 36 5.89 9.85 9.12
N CYS A 37 5.99 8.62 9.60
CA CYS A 37 5.26 7.49 9.07
C CYS A 37 4.51 6.79 10.19
N GLN A 38 3.24 6.52 9.98
CA GLN A 38 2.35 5.88 10.97
C GLN A 38 1.42 4.90 10.28
N LEU A 39 0.87 3.98 11.05
CA LEU A 39 -0.22 3.14 10.59
C LEU A 39 -1.52 3.93 10.69
N GLY A 40 -2.16 4.16 9.55
CA GLY A 40 -3.48 4.76 9.48
C GLY A 40 -4.59 3.73 9.65
N GLY A 41 -5.84 4.17 9.51
CA GLY A 41 -7.00 3.29 9.63
C GLY A 41 -7.09 2.22 8.54
N ASP A 42 -6.65 2.55 7.32
CA ASP A 42 -6.76 1.68 6.15
C ASP A 42 -5.47 1.63 5.31
N GLY A 43 -4.41 2.28 5.77
CA GLY A 43 -3.13 2.31 5.07
C GLY A 43 -2.03 2.93 5.92
N ALA A 44 -0.98 3.41 5.28
CA ALA A 44 0.11 4.12 5.94
C ALA A 44 -0.12 5.63 5.86
N SER A 45 0.08 6.32 6.97
CA SER A 45 -0.01 7.79 7.03
C SER A 45 1.39 8.39 7.03
N ILE A 46 1.62 9.39 6.21
CA ILE A 46 2.91 10.09 6.08
C ILE A 46 2.77 11.57 6.40
N GLY A 47 3.84 12.14 6.93
CA GLY A 47 3.88 13.55 7.35
C GLY A 47 3.26 13.78 8.71
N ASN A 48 3.44 14.99 9.21
CA ASN A 48 2.72 15.47 10.39
C ASN A 48 2.65 17.01 10.33
N ALA A 49 1.93 17.62 11.29
CA ALA A 49 1.71 19.05 11.30
C ALA A 49 2.98 19.90 11.53
N TRP A 50 4.09 19.27 11.90
CA TRP A 50 5.33 19.93 12.32
C TRP A 50 6.51 19.66 11.39
N GLY A 51 6.28 18.89 10.33
CA GLY A 51 7.36 18.53 9.42
C GLY A 51 6.96 17.40 8.53
N GLY A 52 7.93 16.84 7.80
CA GLY A 52 7.70 15.69 6.95
C GLY A 52 7.56 16.00 5.47
N ALA A 53 7.75 17.26 5.06
CA ALA A 53 7.79 17.58 3.63
C ALA A 53 8.95 16.84 2.94
N GLY A 54 8.77 16.53 1.67
CA GLY A 54 9.77 15.86 0.86
C GLY A 54 9.23 14.59 0.21
N TYR A 55 10.14 13.70 -0.12
CA TYR A 55 9.81 12.47 -0.85
C TYR A 55 9.77 11.28 0.08
N TYR A 56 8.84 10.38 -0.22
CA TYR A 56 8.67 9.09 0.47
C TYR A 56 8.76 7.98 -0.56
N ASP A 57 9.64 7.03 -0.31
CA ASP A 57 9.77 5.83 -1.13
C ASP A 57 8.79 4.78 -0.61
N VAL A 58 7.93 4.31 -1.49
CA VAL A 58 6.87 3.34 -1.17
C VAL A 58 7.11 2.05 -1.93
N ASN A 59 7.21 0.96 -1.20
CA ASN A 59 7.32 -0.38 -1.77
C ASN A 59 6.28 -1.28 -1.12
N ALA A 60 5.49 -1.93 -1.94
CA ALA A 60 4.49 -2.87 -1.46
C ALA A 60 4.57 -4.17 -2.25
N SER A 61 4.33 -5.26 -1.56
CA SER A 61 4.16 -6.57 -2.16
C SER A 61 2.79 -7.10 -1.75
N VAL A 62 1.94 -7.33 -2.73
CA VAL A 62 0.58 -7.77 -2.53
C VAL A 62 0.44 -9.17 -3.12
N ALA A 63 0.05 -10.14 -2.30
CA ALA A 63 -0.28 -11.48 -2.75
C ALA A 63 -1.76 -11.75 -2.46
N VAL A 64 -2.50 -12.14 -3.48
CA VAL A 64 -3.92 -12.41 -3.38
C VAL A 64 -4.27 -13.67 -4.15
N VAL A 65 -5.40 -14.28 -3.78
CA VAL A 65 -5.93 -15.46 -4.47
C VAL A 65 -7.02 -15.00 -5.42
N ALA A 66 -6.86 -15.33 -6.70
CA ALA A 66 -7.83 -14.97 -7.73
C ALA A 66 -9.12 -15.78 -7.58
N THR A 67 -10.26 -15.11 -7.75
CA THR A 67 -11.58 -15.75 -7.72
C THR A 67 -12.13 -16.01 -9.12
N ALA A 68 -11.47 -15.47 -10.16
CA ALA A 68 -11.84 -15.65 -11.55
C ALA A 68 -10.60 -15.60 -12.43
N ILE A 69 -10.73 -16.11 -13.65
CA ILE A 69 -9.70 -15.96 -14.68
C ILE A 69 -9.72 -14.52 -15.17
N GLY A 70 -8.55 -13.89 -15.28
CA GLY A 70 -8.42 -12.53 -15.77
C GLY A 70 -7.46 -11.68 -14.97
N ASN A 71 -7.48 -10.39 -15.22
CA ASN A 71 -6.54 -9.46 -14.60
C ASN A 71 -6.90 -9.16 -13.16
N VAL A 72 -5.86 -9.06 -12.34
CA VAL A 72 -5.91 -8.52 -10.98
C VAL A 72 -5.00 -7.31 -10.94
N THR A 73 -5.45 -6.20 -10.38
CA THR A 73 -4.65 -4.99 -10.25
C THR A 73 -4.54 -4.56 -8.80
N ALA A 74 -3.40 -3.97 -8.45
CA ALA A 74 -3.20 -3.29 -7.18
C ALA A 74 -2.63 -1.91 -7.47
N THR A 75 -3.22 -0.88 -6.90
CA THR A 75 -2.84 0.51 -7.14
C THR A 75 -2.63 1.21 -5.81
N LEU A 76 -1.53 1.97 -5.71
CA LEU A 76 -1.28 2.85 -4.58
C LEU A 76 -2.13 4.12 -4.74
N TYR A 77 -2.89 4.45 -3.71
CA TYR A 77 -3.67 5.68 -3.62
C TYR A 77 -3.08 6.60 -2.57
N LYS A 78 -3.07 7.89 -2.88
CA LYS A 78 -2.72 8.96 -1.94
C LYS A 78 -3.94 9.81 -1.72
N ASP A 79 -4.46 9.83 -0.49
CA ASP A 79 -5.66 10.59 -0.09
C ASP A 79 -6.87 10.31 -0.99
N GLY A 80 -7.06 9.06 -1.38
CA GLY A 80 -8.19 8.65 -2.21
C GLY A 80 -8.02 8.86 -3.70
N ALA A 81 -6.86 9.33 -4.17
CA ALA A 81 -6.55 9.50 -5.58
C ALA A 81 -5.42 8.56 -6.00
N PRO A 82 -5.49 7.92 -7.17
CA PRO A 82 -4.45 6.99 -7.60
C PRO A 82 -3.14 7.74 -7.87
N VAL A 83 -2.03 7.15 -7.43
CA VAL A 83 -0.70 7.64 -7.75
C VAL A 83 -0.35 7.17 -9.16
N GLN A 84 -0.01 8.10 -10.03
CA GLN A 84 0.30 7.79 -11.42
C GLN A 84 1.50 6.85 -11.52
N GLY A 85 1.34 5.75 -12.25
CA GLY A 85 2.39 4.76 -12.46
C GLY A 85 2.54 3.75 -11.33
N ALA A 86 1.77 3.85 -10.26
CA ALA A 86 1.85 2.96 -9.10
C ALA A 86 0.80 1.84 -9.16
N THR A 87 0.64 1.24 -10.31
CA THR A 87 -0.30 0.13 -10.53
C THR A 87 0.47 -1.12 -10.95
N ALA A 88 0.24 -2.23 -10.28
CA ALA A 88 0.71 -3.54 -10.68
C ALA A 88 -0.46 -4.33 -11.27
N ILE A 89 -0.20 -5.06 -12.34
CA ILE A 89 -1.19 -5.87 -13.03
C ILE A 89 -0.64 -7.29 -13.18
N ALA A 90 -1.44 -8.26 -12.80
CA ALA A 90 -1.13 -9.67 -13.01
C ALA A 90 -2.36 -10.37 -13.58
N THR A 91 -2.13 -11.41 -14.37
CA THR A 91 -3.21 -12.19 -14.97
C THR A 91 -3.31 -13.54 -14.29
N ALA A 92 -4.49 -13.86 -13.75
CA ALA A 92 -4.78 -15.18 -13.23
C ALA A 92 -5.25 -16.09 -14.36
N THR A 93 -4.64 -17.27 -14.48
CA THR A 93 -4.97 -18.24 -15.52
C THR A 93 -5.94 -19.31 -15.04
N ALA A 94 -6.14 -19.42 -13.73
CA ALA A 94 -7.09 -20.34 -13.13
C ALA A 94 -7.67 -19.75 -11.86
N ILE A 95 -8.88 -20.15 -11.50
CA ILE A 95 -9.49 -19.83 -10.21
C ILE A 95 -8.64 -20.45 -9.11
N GLY A 96 -8.30 -19.66 -8.09
CA GLY A 96 -7.46 -20.09 -6.99
C GLY A 96 -5.97 -19.83 -7.17
N ASP A 97 -5.57 -19.27 -8.31
CA ASP A 97 -4.18 -18.84 -8.51
C ASP A 97 -3.79 -17.77 -7.51
N ILE A 98 -2.59 -17.89 -6.96
CA ILE A 98 -2.00 -16.83 -6.14
C ILE A 98 -1.22 -15.92 -7.07
N VAL A 99 -1.60 -14.66 -7.11
CA VAL A 99 -0.90 -13.64 -7.92
C VAL A 99 -0.18 -12.66 -7.00
N THR A 100 1.02 -12.27 -7.41
CA THR A 100 1.84 -11.32 -6.68
C THR A 100 1.90 -10.01 -7.47
N LEU A 101 1.63 -8.91 -6.77
CA LEU A 101 1.52 -7.58 -7.35
C LEU A 101 2.52 -6.66 -6.63
N PRO A 102 3.72 -6.46 -7.18
CA PRO A 102 4.69 -5.54 -6.60
C PRO A 102 4.37 -4.09 -7.00
N ILE A 103 4.43 -3.19 -6.03
CA ILE A 103 4.23 -1.75 -6.27
C ILE A 103 5.46 -1.01 -5.78
N SER A 104 5.95 -0.09 -6.59
CA SER A 104 7.05 0.79 -6.23
C SER A 104 6.72 2.19 -6.71
N ALA A 105 6.79 3.16 -5.83
CA ALA A 105 6.42 4.53 -6.15
C ALA A 105 7.18 5.53 -5.28
N LEU A 106 7.24 6.76 -5.75
CA LEU A 106 7.76 7.90 -5.02
C LEU A 106 6.62 8.89 -4.80
N VAL A 107 6.35 9.21 -3.54
CA VAL A 107 5.26 10.10 -3.15
C VAL A 107 5.86 11.35 -2.53
N ARG A 108 5.31 12.52 -2.88
CA ARG A 108 5.80 13.79 -2.37
C ARG A 108 4.76 14.47 -1.48
N LEU A 109 5.25 15.03 -0.37
CA LEU A 109 4.52 16.01 0.43
C LEU A 109 5.11 17.40 0.17
N ASN A 110 4.27 18.36 -0.18
CA ASN A 110 4.70 19.66 -0.66
C ASN A 110 5.08 20.63 0.46
N CYS A 111 4.52 20.46 1.66
CA CYS A 111 4.86 21.34 2.78
C CYS A 111 4.88 20.57 4.10
N ASP A 112 5.51 21.16 5.11
CA ASP A 112 5.65 20.54 6.43
C ASP A 112 4.34 20.50 7.23
N CYS A 113 3.29 21.10 6.74
CA CYS A 113 1.96 21.03 7.36
C CYS A 113 1.06 19.96 6.73
N ASP A 114 1.53 19.31 5.66
CA ASP A 114 0.74 18.30 4.96
C ASP A 114 0.88 16.93 5.61
N THR A 115 -0.21 16.19 5.53
CA THR A 115 -0.22 14.75 5.80
C THR A 115 -0.91 14.06 4.63
N ALA A 116 -0.60 12.80 4.43
CA ALA A 116 -1.26 12.00 3.40
C ALA A 116 -1.48 10.58 3.89
N ASN A 117 -2.54 9.96 3.41
CA ASN A 117 -2.85 8.56 3.71
C ASN A 117 -2.62 7.74 2.45
N LEU A 118 -1.79 6.71 2.56
CA LEU A 118 -1.42 5.83 1.46
C LEU A 118 -2.15 4.49 1.63
N THR A 119 -2.90 4.11 0.62
CA THR A 119 -3.67 2.86 0.64
C THR A 119 -3.40 2.04 -0.61
N ILE A 120 -3.62 0.73 -0.50
CA ILE A 120 -3.53 -0.20 -1.64
C ILE A 120 -4.95 -0.61 -2.02
N VAL A 121 -5.35 -0.33 -3.24
CA VAL A 121 -6.68 -0.62 -3.75
C VAL A 121 -6.62 -1.73 -4.79
N ILE A 122 -7.47 -2.71 -4.65
CA ILE A 122 -7.55 -3.87 -5.53
C ILE A 122 -8.57 -3.60 -6.64
N GLY A 123 -8.24 -4.01 -7.86
CA GLY A 123 -9.12 -3.88 -9.01
C GLY A 123 -9.03 -5.07 -9.95
N GLY A 124 -9.77 -5.00 -11.04
CA GLY A 124 -9.84 -6.05 -12.05
C GLY A 124 -10.82 -7.16 -11.70
N GLN A 125 -10.75 -7.69 -10.51
CA GLN A 125 -11.69 -8.69 -9.97
C GLN A 125 -11.67 -8.64 -8.46
N ALA A 126 -12.68 -9.23 -7.82
CA ALA A 126 -12.64 -9.50 -6.39
C ALA A 126 -11.61 -10.62 -6.11
N VAL A 127 -10.93 -10.53 -4.99
CA VAL A 127 -9.87 -11.46 -4.62
C VAL A 127 -9.99 -11.87 -3.16
N THR A 128 -9.24 -12.90 -2.77
CA THR A 128 -9.09 -13.30 -1.38
C THR A 128 -7.71 -12.93 -0.89
N ALA A 129 -7.62 -12.31 0.27
CA ALA A 129 -6.36 -11.85 0.84
C ALA A 129 -5.44 -13.03 1.15
N GLN A 130 -4.16 -12.90 0.81
CA GLN A 130 -3.13 -13.87 1.10
C GLN A 130 -2.00 -13.26 1.94
N ASN A 131 -1.40 -12.19 1.47
CA ASN A 131 -0.31 -11.52 2.17
C ASN A 131 -0.14 -10.09 1.67
N LEU A 132 0.11 -9.17 2.57
CA LEU A 132 0.46 -7.79 2.25
C LEU A 132 1.71 -7.39 3.03
N ALA A 133 2.70 -6.87 2.34
CA ALA A 133 3.85 -6.20 2.94
C ALA A 133 3.94 -4.79 2.36
N PHE A 134 4.03 -3.81 3.21
CA PHE A 134 3.93 -2.40 2.84
C PHE A 134 5.03 -1.64 3.57
N VAL A 135 5.96 -1.08 2.81
CA VAL A 135 7.10 -0.32 3.35
C VAL A 135 7.04 1.10 2.84
N VAL A 136 7.13 2.06 3.74
CA VAL A 136 7.22 3.48 3.41
C VAL A 136 8.40 4.07 4.14
N GLU A 137 9.28 4.74 3.41
CA GLU A 137 10.46 5.39 3.97
C GLU A 137 10.56 6.82 3.47
N LYS A 138 10.83 7.76 4.39
CA LYS A 138 11.16 9.13 4.02
C LYS A 138 12.62 9.18 3.55
N ILE A 139 12.80 9.75 2.38
CA ILE A 139 14.11 9.93 1.78
C ILE A 139 14.74 11.25 2.26
#